data_adc4771b8f5ac4172a97ed8d4b361617
#
_entry.id   adc4771b8f5ac4172a97ed8d4b361617
#
_cell.length_a   1.000
_cell.length_b   1.000
_cell.length_c   1.000
_cell.angle_alpha   90.00
_cell.angle_beta   90.00
_cell.angle_gamma   90.00
#
_symmetry.space_group_name_H-M   'P 1'
#
loop_
_entity.id
_entity.type
_entity.pdbx_description
1 polymer ?
#
loop_
_entity_poly.entity_id
_entity_poly.type
_entity_poly.pdbx_seq_one_letter_code
_entity_poly.pdbx_strand_id
1 'polypeptide(L)'
;MSGTRRSELRAGLAGLPPSLRFLLATSFVMPLGSFMVLPFLAILLHERLGMAMGTVGVLLGTTSFLQFAGCLGGGLVAERIGLKPAMVTGLVVRTTGFGLFTLGLSAPGPAVAAVLLAATGDALYSPANKAFLVREVSEEHRSVLLSLNNSALSSGMALGTLISGLLIVHMPLLVLSVVTVLFAALTLLHAVLLPRGGPVRPADGGSRADWVRAFLTPPAFVAAISSYLYWFFQNYLGVFVTASHPAVVYSLALVVNSVVVIVGQPLAARWIGRVRYSTATLVAFSAFTLGLLAFGRAGVSFVLLGTVLVSVGEGVIFLKNELAALRAVPGRPTLAVGSQRMALGLGSFTSGIVGGRLYALAQSGGDSAHFWVYVAPQALLAAALVLPASRVVRARRAATAARSAPDGTSGDPEPRTAHTPSAPAGDDDATDTRLSAEAPHGSG
;
A
#
# COMPACT_ATOMS: atom_id res chain seq x y z
N MET A 1 26.65 3.89 4.88
CA MET A 1 26.01 5.18 4.48
C MET A 1 27.03 6.28 4.73
N SER A 2 27.50 6.94 3.65
CA SER A 2 28.55 7.97 3.71
C SER A 2 28.08 9.19 4.52
N GLY A 3 29.00 9.86 5.24
CA GLY A 3 28.71 11.00 6.10
C GLY A 3 28.00 12.16 5.40
N THR A 4 28.24 12.35 4.11
CA THR A 4 27.57 13.33 3.23
C THR A 4 26.05 13.12 3.16
N ARG A 5 25.58 11.89 3.00
CA ARG A 5 24.13 11.59 2.95
C ARG A 5 23.40 11.84 4.27
N ARG A 6 24.11 11.71 5.41
CA ARG A 6 23.55 12.03 6.73
C ARG A 6 23.45 13.54 6.97
N SER A 7 24.42 14.31 6.46
CA SER A 7 24.39 15.78 6.56
C SER A 7 23.30 16.39 5.67
N GLU A 8 23.13 15.88 4.47
CA GLU A 8 22.06 16.30 3.54
C GLU A 8 20.66 15.99 4.09
N LEU A 9 20.46 14.79 4.68
CA LEU A 9 19.20 14.44 5.35
C LEU A 9 18.91 15.32 6.56
N ARG A 10 19.93 15.64 7.38
CA ARG A 10 19.76 16.55 8.52
C ARG A 10 19.45 17.97 8.08
N ALA A 11 20.13 18.47 7.05
CA ALA A 11 19.87 19.78 6.48
C ALA A 11 18.45 19.85 5.87
N GLY A 12 18.03 18.81 5.14
CA GLY A 12 16.68 18.71 4.60
C GLY A 12 15.59 18.67 5.67
N LEU A 13 15.81 17.92 6.77
CA LEU A 13 14.87 17.87 7.90
C LEU A 13 14.84 19.20 8.68
N ALA A 14 15.97 19.89 8.80
CA ALA A 14 16.06 21.19 9.50
C ALA A 14 15.29 22.29 8.78
N GLY A 15 15.16 22.21 7.45
CA GLY A 15 14.41 23.15 6.62
C GLY A 15 12.89 22.91 6.58
N LEU A 16 12.39 21.77 7.10
CA LEU A 16 10.97 21.48 7.07
C LEU A 16 10.16 22.34 8.05
N PRO A 17 8.96 22.82 7.68
CA PRO A 17 8.03 23.46 8.58
C PRO A 17 7.75 22.62 9.83
N PRO A 18 7.47 23.23 11.00
CA PRO A 18 7.18 22.51 12.24
C PRO A 18 6.02 21.51 12.10
N SER A 19 4.99 21.85 11.31
CA SER A 19 3.87 20.96 11.00
C SER A 19 4.29 19.66 10.31
N LEU A 20 5.22 19.73 9.37
CA LEU A 20 5.73 18.54 8.66
C LEU A 20 6.63 17.69 9.55
N ARG A 21 7.47 18.30 10.39
CA ARG A 21 8.27 17.54 11.38
C ARG A 21 7.37 16.80 12.35
N PHE A 22 6.31 17.47 12.82
CA PHE A 22 5.29 16.88 13.68
C PHE A 22 4.61 15.67 12.97
N LEU A 23 4.17 15.83 11.73
CA LEU A 23 3.53 14.74 10.96
C LEU A 23 4.49 13.59 10.70
N LEU A 24 5.77 13.83 10.43
CA LEU A 24 6.76 12.75 10.32
C LEU A 24 6.96 12.00 11.64
N ALA A 25 7.02 12.71 12.77
CA ALA A 25 7.09 12.08 14.08
C ALA A 25 5.83 11.23 14.37
N THR A 26 4.66 11.76 14.07
CA THR A 26 3.41 11.02 14.26
C THR A 26 3.24 9.86 13.28
N SER A 27 3.87 9.91 12.11
CA SER A 27 3.96 8.78 11.17
C SER A 27 4.75 7.58 11.71
N PHE A 28 5.57 7.78 12.73
CA PHE A 28 6.16 6.69 13.51
C PHE A 28 5.27 6.27 14.69
N VAL A 29 4.76 7.25 15.45
CA VAL A 29 4.05 6.98 16.71
C VAL A 29 2.69 6.34 16.47
N MET A 30 1.96 6.72 15.40
CA MET A 30 0.65 6.13 15.10
C MET A 30 0.72 4.65 14.73
N PRO A 31 1.58 4.20 13.80
CA PRO A 31 1.75 2.78 13.53
C PRO A 31 2.28 2.02 14.74
N LEU A 32 3.16 2.61 15.54
CA LEU A 32 3.63 1.99 16.79
C LEU A 32 2.42 1.63 17.67
N GLY A 33 1.57 2.59 18.00
CA GLY A 33 0.37 2.31 18.80
C GLY A 33 -0.60 1.33 18.15
N SER A 34 -0.86 1.46 16.84
CA SER A 34 -1.77 0.56 16.13
C SER A 34 -1.28 -0.88 16.11
N PHE A 35 0.00 -1.07 15.82
CA PHE A 35 0.62 -2.38 15.71
C PHE A 35 0.96 -3.03 17.05
N MET A 36 0.76 -2.31 18.15
CA MET A 36 0.66 -2.93 19.47
C MET A 36 -0.64 -3.73 19.65
N VAL A 37 -1.68 -3.51 18.84
CA VAL A 37 -2.98 -4.17 19.01
C VAL A 37 -3.37 -4.98 17.77
N LEU A 38 -3.31 -4.38 16.57
CA LEU A 38 -3.89 -4.96 15.35
C LEU A 38 -3.38 -6.37 14.99
N PRO A 39 -2.06 -6.67 15.06
CA PRO A 39 -1.57 -8.01 14.72
C PRO A 39 -2.07 -9.10 15.69
N PHE A 40 -2.38 -8.72 16.93
CA PHE A 40 -2.83 -9.63 17.97
C PHE A 40 -4.35 -9.64 18.12
N LEU A 41 -5.06 -8.93 17.25
CA LEU A 41 -6.52 -8.79 17.34
C LEU A 41 -7.23 -10.13 17.22
N ALA A 42 -6.78 -11.01 16.30
CA ALA A 42 -7.35 -12.35 16.15
C ALA A 42 -7.23 -13.16 17.45
N ILE A 43 -6.05 -13.09 18.11
CA ILE A 43 -5.77 -13.78 19.38
C ILE A 43 -6.68 -13.24 20.48
N LEU A 44 -6.78 -11.90 20.63
CA LEU A 44 -7.62 -11.28 21.64
C LEU A 44 -9.10 -11.63 21.46
N LEU A 45 -9.61 -11.62 20.23
CA LEU A 45 -11.00 -11.93 19.93
C LEU A 45 -11.31 -13.42 20.11
N HIS A 46 -10.42 -14.32 19.69
CA HIS A 46 -10.63 -15.75 19.76
C HIS A 46 -10.36 -16.30 21.16
N GLU A 47 -9.16 -16.07 21.70
CA GLU A 47 -8.72 -16.71 22.94
C GLU A 47 -9.29 -16.02 24.20
N ARG A 48 -9.38 -14.67 24.18
CA ARG A 48 -9.87 -13.93 25.36
C ARG A 48 -11.39 -13.76 25.39
N LEU A 49 -12.00 -13.47 24.23
CA LEU A 49 -13.44 -13.24 24.13
C LEU A 49 -14.24 -14.48 23.71
N GLY A 50 -13.56 -15.61 23.45
CA GLY A 50 -14.20 -16.88 23.06
C GLY A 50 -14.95 -16.82 21.73
N MET A 51 -14.65 -15.85 20.86
CA MET A 51 -15.34 -15.70 19.59
C MET A 51 -14.95 -16.82 18.63
N ALA A 52 -15.94 -17.38 17.93
CA ALA A 52 -15.68 -18.38 16.88
C ALA A 52 -14.78 -17.80 15.78
N MET A 53 -13.79 -18.57 15.30
CA MET A 53 -12.84 -18.11 14.27
C MET A 53 -13.53 -17.65 12.98
N GLY A 54 -14.66 -18.22 12.62
CA GLY A 54 -15.48 -17.72 11.50
C GLY A 54 -15.92 -16.27 11.69
N THR A 55 -16.41 -15.92 12.89
CA THR A 55 -16.82 -14.54 13.25
C THR A 55 -15.62 -13.60 13.30
N VAL A 56 -14.52 -14.05 13.90
CA VAL A 56 -13.25 -13.29 13.95
C VAL A 56 -12.77 -12.99 12.52
N GLY A 57 -12.79 -13.98 11.64
CA GLY A 57 -12.40 -13.82 10.25
C GLY A 57 -13.27 -12.80 9.49
N VAL A 58 -14.59 -12.83 9.67
CA VAL A 58 -15.49 -11.82 9.08
C VAL A 58 -15.16 -10.43 9.60
N LEU A 59 -14.93 -10.29 10.91
CA LEU A 59 -14.59 -9.00 11.52
C LEU A 59 -13.26 -8.46 11.01
N LEU A 60 -12.21 -9.29 10.97
CA LEU A 60 -10.89 -8.90 10.44
C LEU A 60 -10.96 -8.52 8.97
N GLY A 61 -11.69 -9.30 8.16
CA GLY A 61 -11.92 -8.98 6.76
C GLY A 61 -12.65 -7.64 6.58
N THR A 62 -13.72 -7.42 7.36
CA THR A 62 -14.47 -6.15 7.34
C THR A 62 -13.60 -4.97 7.76
N THR A 63 -12.79 -5.14 8.79
CA THR A 63 -11.84 -4.12 9.27
C THR A 63 -10.84 -3.75 8.18
N SER A 64 -10.23 -4.74 7.55
CA SER A 64 -9.28 -4.52 6.46
C SER A 64 -9.96 -3.87 5.24
N PHE A 65 -11.18 -4.28 4.90
CA PHE A 65 -11.95 -3.65 3.84
C PHE A 65 -12.21 -2.17 4.13
N LEU A 66 -12.61 -1.84 5.35
CA LEU A 66 -12.81 -0.45 5.79
C LEU A 66 -11.50 0.35 5.71
N GLN A 67 -10.37 -0.22 6.10
CA GLN A 67 -9.07 0.46 6.03
C GLN A 67 -8.65 0.75 4.59
N PHE A 68 -8.81 -0.20 3.67
CA PHE A 68 -8.37 -0.02 2.28
C PHE A 68 -9.40 0.71 1.41
N ALA A 69 -10.62 0.19 1.34
CA ALA A 69 -11.67 0.76 0.50
C ALA A 69 -12.26 2.04 1.13
N GLY A 70 -12.35 2.10 2.46
CA GLY A 70 -12.82 3.27 3.20
C GLY A 70 -11.95 4.52 3.02
N CYS A 71 -10.65 4.35 2.69
CA CYS A 71 -9.78 5.49 2.36
C CYS A 71 -10.32 6.36 1.20
N LEU A 72 -11.08 5.79 0.27
CA LEU A 72 -11.74 6.57 -0.79
C LEU A 72 -12.81 7.49 -0.22
N GLY A 73 -13.68 6.96 0.65
CA GLY A 73 -14.68 7.75 1.37
C GLY A 73 -14.05 8.79 2.28
N GLY A 74 -12.98 8.43 2.99
CA GLY A 74 -12.19 9.32 3.83
C GLY A 74 -11.58 10.48 3.04
N GLY A 75 -11.09 10.23 1.83
CA GLY A 75 -10.61 11.26 0.91
C GLY A 75 -11.72 12.26 0.54
N LEU A 76 -12.91 11.76 0.15
CA LEU A 76 -14.07 12.60 -0.16
C LEU A 76 -14.55 13.44 1.03
N VAL A 77 -14.51 12.86 2.23
CA VAL A 77 -14.80 13.60 3.47
C VAL A 77 -13.76 14.70 3.68
N ALA A 78 -12.46 14.39 3.52
CA ALA A 78 -11.39 15.36 3.68
C ALA A 78 -11.46 16.52 2.67
N GLU A 79 -11.94 16.26 1.45
CA GLU A 79 -12.22 17.32 0.45
C GLU A 79 -13.33 18.27 0.90
N ARG A 80 -14.37 17.76 1.57
CA ARG A 80 -15.53 18.55 2.02
C ARG A 80 -15.26 19.35 3.27
N ILE A 81 -14.69 18.70 4.32
CA ILE A 81 -14.50 19.33 5.63
C ILE A 81 -13.11 19.92 5.83
N GLY A 82 -12.15 19.62 4.93
CA GLY A 82 -10.75 20.03 5.02
C GLY A 82 -9.85 18.96 5.65
N LEU A 83 -8.53 19.04 5.37
CA LEU A 83 -7.57 18.01 5.79
C LEU A 83 -7.45 17.90 7.32
N LYS A 84 -7.25 19.05 8.02
CA LYS A 84 -7.10 19.04 9.48
C LYS A 84 -8.36 18.51 10.20
N PRO A 85 -9.58 19.00 9.91
CA PRO A 85 -10.79 18.42 10.52
C PRO A 85 -10.93 16.93 10.25
N ALA A 86 -10.67 16.45 9.02
CA ALA A 86 -10.74 15.04 8.69
C ALA A 86 -9.74 14.21 9.51
N MET A 87 -8.49 14.69 9.66
CA MET A 87 -7.48 14.02 10.48
C MET A 87 -7.88 13.96 11.95
N VAL A 88 -8.34 15.08 12.52
CA VAL A 88 -8.76 15.15 13.93
C VAL A 88 -9.99 14.27 14.17
N THR A 89 -11.00 14.32 13.30
CA THR A 89 -12.18 13.45 13.39
C THR A 89 -11.79 11.99 13.31
N GLY A 90 -10.92 11.62 12.36
CA GLY A 90 -10.40 10.25 12.24
C GLY A 90 -9.70 9.78 13.51
N LEU A 91 -8.88 10.63 14.13
CA LEU A 91 -8.20 10.34 15.39
C LEU A 91 -9.16 10.24 16.57
N VAL A 92 -10.18 11.11 16.68
CA VAL A 92 -11.24 11.01 17.70
C VAL A 92 -11.96 9.66 17.59
N VAL A 93 -12.42 9.30 16.39
CA VAL A 93 -13.11 8.01 16.15
C VAL A 93 -12.21 6.84 16.51
N ARG A 94 -10.92 6.90 16.14
CA ARG A 94 -9.94 5.86 16.44
C ARG A 94 -9.63 5.75 17.94
N THR A 95 -9.46 6.89 18.63
CA THR A 95 -9.29 6.94 20.09
C THR A 95 -10.48 6.34 20.80
N THR A 96 -11.71 6.69 20.38
CA THR A 96 -12.94 6.12 20.92
C THR A 96 -12.98 4.61 20.70
N GLY A 97 -12.54 4.13 19.52
CA GLY A 97 -12.44 2.70 19.23
C GLY A 97 -11.50 1.98 20.20
N PHE A 98 -10.26 2.45 20.39
CA PHE A 98 -9.33 1.83 21.33
C PHE A 98 -9.80 1.94 22.79
N GLY A 99 -10.39 3.08 23.18
CA GLY A 99 -11.00 3.25 24.50
C GLY A 99 -12.15 2.28 24.76
N LEU A 100 -13.04 2.12 23.79
CA LEU A 100 -14.14 1.15 23.88
C LEU A 100 -13.62 -0.29 23.92
N PHE A 101 -12.54 -0.61 23.22
CA PHE A 101 -11.90 -1.92 23.27
C PHE A 101 -11.29 -2.20 24.65
N THR A 102 -10.67 -1.18 25.27
CA THR A 102 -10.14 -1.27 26.63
C THR A 102 -11.25 -1.60 27.65
N LEU A 103 -12.41 -0.93 27.53
CA LEU A 103 -13.57 -1.16 28.40
C LEU A 103 -14.32 -2.45 28.04
N GLY A 104 -14.30 -2.86 26.78
CA GLY A 104 -15.09 -3.96 26.22
C GLY A 104 -14.38 -5.32 26.17
N LEU A 105 -13.21 -5.49 26.82
CA LEU A 105 -12.48 -6.77 26.85
C LEU A 105 -13.24 -7.93 27.51
N SER A 106 -14.35 -7.65 28.14
CA SER A 106 -15.23 -8.64 28.81
C SER A 106 -16.43 -9.07 27.95
N ALA A 107 -16.70 -8.41 26.81
CA ALA A 107 -17.89 -8.69 26.00
C ALA A 107 -17.60 -8.56 24.48
N PRO A 108 -18.07 -9.52 23.64
CA PRO A 108 -17.82 -9.49 22.20
C PRO A 108 -18.45 -8.28 21.49
N GLY A 109 -19.65 -7.84 21.88
CA GLY A 109 -20.35 -6.73 21.20
C GLY A 109 -19.57 -5.42 21.20
N PRO A 110 -19.17 -4.88 22.36
CA PRO A 110 -18.33 -3.70 22.45
C PRO A 110 -16.98 -3.85 21.72
N ALA A 111 -16.36 -5.04 21.77
CA ALA A 111 -15.10 -5.30 21.07
C ALA A 111 -15.27 -5.21 19.55
N VAL A 112 -16.35 -5.73 18.97
CA VAL A 112 -16.67 -5.61 17.55
C VAL A 112 -16.84 -4.14 17.15
N ALA A 113 -17.63 -3.38 17.90
CA ALA A 113 -17.84 -1.95 17.65
C ALA A 113 -16.52 -1.17 17.74
N ALA A 114 -15.68 -1.47 18.74
CA ALA A 114 -14.38 -0.86 18.96
C ALA A 114 -13.44 -1.03 17.75
N VAL A 115 -13.33 -2.25 17.24
CA VAL A 115 -12.46 -2.58 16.10
C VAL A 115 -12.93 -1.89 14.83
N LEU A 116 -14.24 -1.86 14.57
CA LEU A 116 -14.82 -1.17 13.42
C LEU A 116 -14.63 0.36 13.52
N LEU A 117 -14.79 0.95 14.71
CA LEU A 117 -14.49 2.36 14.93
C LEU A 117 -13.02 2.68 14.68
N ALA A 118 -12.10 1.86 15.21
CA ALA A 118 -10.66 2.06 14.98
C ALA A 118 -10.30 2.03 13.50
N ALA A 119 -10.87 1.09 12.73
CA ALA A 119 -10.68 0.98 11.28
C ALA A 119 -11.27 2.18 10.51
N THR A 120 -12.47 2.62 10.89
CA THR A 120 -13.13 3.80 10.29
C THR A 120 -12.31 5.06 10.54
N GLY A 121 -11.77 5.23 11.76
CA GLY A 121 -10.89 6.34 12.11
C GLY A 121 -9.62 6.37 11.25
N ASP A 122 -9.03 5.20 10.97
CA ASP A 122 -7.86 5.09 10.08
C ASP A 122 -8.20 5.44 8.63
N ALA A 123 -9.34 4.98 8.15
CA ALA A 123 -9.84 5.27 6.80
C ALA A 123 -10.06 6.78 6.57
N LEU A 124 -10.45 7.54 7.59
CA LEU A 124 -10.59 8.99 7.54
C LEU A 124 -9.22 9.70 7.64
N TYR A 125 -8.37 9.25 8.55
CA TYR A 125 -7.07 9.88 8.83
C TYR A 125 -6.06 9.71 7.69
N SER A 126 -5.89 8.48 7.20
CA SER A 126 -4.78 8.09 6.33
C SER A 126 -4.71 8.89 5.01
N PRO A 127 -5.81 9.08 4.25
CA PRO A 127 -5.77 9.88 3.02
C PRO A 127 -5.54 11.36 3.31
N ALA A 128 -6.13 11.91 4.37
CA ALA A 128 -5.97 13.32 4.75
C ALA A 128 -4.53 13.63 5.16
N ASN A 129 -3.87 12.74 5.92
CA ASN A 129 -2.47 12.85 6.29
C ASN A 129 -1.54 12.85 5.08
N LYS A 130 -1.72 11.90 4.15
CA LYS A 130 -0.92 11.85 2.91
C LYS A 130 -1.09 13.09 2.06
N ALA A 131 -2.34 13.57 1.91
CA ALA A 131 -2.63 14.78 1.17
C ALA A 131 -1.97 16.02 1.81
N PHE A 132 -1.99 16.11 3.15
CA PHE A 132 -1.34 17.20 3.88
C PHE A 132 0.18 17.18 3.67
N LEU A 133 0.82 16.03 3.82
CA LEU A 133 2.27 15.86 3.62
C LEU A 133 2.72 16.28 2.21
N VAL A 134 1.96 15.89 1.17
CA VAL A 134 2.32 16.18 -0.22
C VAL A 134 2.07 17.66 -0.59
N ARG A 135 1.07 18.29 0.04
CA ARG A 135 0.69 19.68 -0.24
C ARG A 135 1.73 20.68 0.23
N GLU A 136 2.32 20.45 1.40
CA GLU A 136 3.21 21.40 2.08
C GLU A 136 4.66 21.36 1.54
N VAL A 137 4.95 20.54 0.54
CA VAL A 137 6.30 20.35 0.01
C VAL A 137 6.34 20.51 -1.49
N SER A 138 7.39 21.17 -1.99
CA SER A 138 7.68 21.31 -3.42
C SER A 138 7.82 19.93 -4.09
N GLU A 139 7.54 19.85 -5.40
CA GLU A 139 7.59 18.57 -6.15
C GLU A 139 8.93 17.86 -6.03
N GLU A 140 10.01 18.61 -6.00
CA GLU A 140 11.38 18.12 -5.89
C GLU A 140 11.63 17.34 -4.58
N HIS A 141 11.06 17.78 -3.46
CA HIS A 141 11.28 17.16 -2.15
C HIS A 141 10.21 16.12 -1.77
N ARG A 142 9.13 15.98 -2.55
CA ARG A 142 8.02 15.03 -2.28
C ARG A 142 8.49 13.59 -2.17
N SER A 143 9.38 13.15 -3.07
CA SER A 143 9.87 11.77 -3.07
C SER A 143 10.67 11.44 -1.81
N VAL A 144 11.50 12.37 -1.34
CA VAL A 144 12.29 12.23 -0.12
C VAL A 144 11.37 12.19 1.10
N LEU A 145 10.41 13.11 1.19
CA LEU A 145 9.46 13.17 2.30
C LEU A 145 8.60 11.90 2.39
N LEU A 146 8.08 11.41 1.27
CA LEU A 146 7.29 10.18 1.24
C LEU A 146 8.13 8.96 1.61
N SER A 147 9.40 8.92 1.21
CA SER A 147 10.33 7.86 1.61
C SER A 147 10.60 7.88 3.12
N LEU A 148 10.83 9.06 3.70
CA LEU A 148 11.00 9.23 5.16
C LEU A 148 9.73 8.84 5.91
N ASN A 149 8.57 9.25 5.42
CA ASN A 149 7.28 8.86 5.97
C ASN A 149 7.09 7.34 5.96
N ASN A 150 7.38 6.67 4.86
CA ASN A 150 7.27 5.21 4.77
C ASN A 150 8.25 4.50 5.72
N SER A 151 9.48 5.01 5.85
CA SER A 151 10.45 4.48 6.80
C SER A 151 9.98 4.65 8.25
N ALA A 152 9.40 5.80 8.59
CA ALA A 152 8.82 6.06 9.90
C ALA A 152 7.64 5.11 10.19
N LEU A 153 6.71 4.96 9.23
CA LEU A 153 5.60 4.02 9.31
C LEU A 153 6.08 2.59 9.61
N SER A 154 7.00 2.08 8.79
CA SER A 154 7.49 0.71 8.92
C SER A 154 8.27 0.47 10.22
N SER A 155 9.04 1.46 10.67
CA SER A 155 9.76 1.39 11.95
C SER A 155 8.80 1.37 13.13
N GLY A 156 7.75 2.20 13.08
CA GLY A 156 6.69 2.20 14.10
C GLY A 156 5.94 0.87 14.15
N MET A 157 5.58 0.31 12.99
CA MET A 157 4.94 -1.01 12.88
C MET A 157 5.79 -2.10 13.51
N ALA A 158 7.07 -2.20 13.14
CA ALA A 158 7.98 -3.22 13.66
C ALA A 158 8.16 -3.11 15.18
N LEU A 159 8.39 -1.91 15.70
CA LEU A 159 8.58 -1.70 17.13
C LEU A 159 7.28 -1.95 17.92
N GLY A 160 6.15 -1.47 17.43
CA GLY A 160 4.84 -1.69 18.05
C GLY A 160 4.51 -3.18 18.18
N THR A 161 4.72 -3.94 17.11
CA THR A 161 4.52 -5.39 17.11
C THR A 161 5.46 -6.10 18.09
N LEU A 162 6.72 -5.69 18.16
CA LEU A 162 7.69 -6.30 19.07
C LEU A 162 7.32 -6.06 20.54
N ILE A 163 6.97 -4.81 20.90
CA ILE A 163 6.50 -4.47 22.25
C ILE A 163 5.24 -5.28 22.60
N SER A 164 4.31 -5.37 21.67
CA SER A 164 3.06 -6.11 21.88
C SER A 164 3.28 -7.59 22.11
N GLY A 165 4.18 -8.23 21.34
CA GLY A 165 4.48 -9.65 21.50
C GLY A 165 5.00 -10.04 22.88
N LEU A 166 5.58 -9.06 23.58
CA LEU A 166 6.04 -9.26 24.96
C LEU A 166 4.93 -9.02 26.00
N LEU A 167 3.97 -8.14 25.71
CA LEU A 167 3.03 -7.61 26.71
C LEU A 167 1.58 -8.00 26.49
N ILE A 168 1.10 -8.10 25.25
CA ILE A 168 -0.34 -8.13 24.93
C ILE A 168 -1.06 -9.36 25.48
N VAL A 169 -0.38 -10.51 25.49
CA VAL A 169 -0.97 -11.76 25.99
C VAL A 169 -1.10 -11.75 27.52
N HIS A 170 -0.11 -11.16 28.20
CA HIS A 170 -0.05 -11.14 29.67
C HIS A 170 -0.76 -9.94 30.28
N MET A 171 -0.67 -8.77 29.62
CA MET A 171 -1.17 -7.50 30.12
C MET A 171 -1.99 -6.75 29.06
N PRO A 172 -3.05 -7.34 28.47
CA PRO A 172 -3.80 -6.71 27.38
C PRO A 172 -4.44 -5.37 27.77
N LEU A 173 -4.95 -5.24 28.99
CA LEU A 173 -5.52 -3.99 29.49
C LEU A 173 -4.48 -2.87 29.55
N LEU A 174 -3.24 -3.17 29.98
CA LEU A 174 -2.16 -2.19 30.00
C LEU A 174 -1.84 -1.70 28.58
N VAL A 175 -1.67 -2.62 27.65
CA VAL A 175 -1.37 -2.29 26.24
C VAL A 175 -2.47 -1.44 25.64
N LEU A 176 -3.73 -1.84 25.79
CA LEU A 176 -4.89 -1.11 25.25
C LEU A 176 -5.04 0.28 25.90
N SER A 177 -4.80 0.40 27.21
CA SER A 177 -4.84 1.67 27.94
C SER A 177 -3.75 2.61 27.45
N VAL A 178 -2.52 2.11 27.30
CA VAL A 178 -1.38 2.89 26.76
C VAL A 178 -1.69 3.37 25.35
N VAL A 179 -2.22 2.50 24.50
CA VAL A 179 -2.58 2.84 23.12
C VAL A 179 -3.71 3.88 23.10
N THR A 180 -4.71 3.74 23.95
CA THR A 180 -5.82 4.71 24.07
C THR A 180 -5.30 6.09 24.47
N VAL A 181 -4.47 6.17 25.51
CA VAL A 181 -3.84 7.44 25.96
C VAL A 181 -2.97 8.02 24.88
N LEU A 182 -2.19 7.20 24.19
CA LEU A 182 -1.34 7.62 23.07
C LEU A 182 -2.17 8.27 21.96
N PHE A 183 -3.26 7.63 21.52
CA PHE A 183 -4.15 8.18 20.49
C PHE A 183 -4.91 9.42 20.97
N ALA A 184 -5.31 9.49 22.24
CA ALA A 184 -5.90 10.69 22.83
C ALA A 184 -4.91 11.87 22.81
N ALA A 185 -3.65 11.64 23.19
CA ALA A 185 -2.60 12.64 23.11
C ALA A 185 -2.32 13.08 21.68
N LEU A 186 -2.24 12.13 20.74
CA LEU A 186 -2.09 12.43 19.31
C LEU A 186 -3.28 13.26 18.78
N THR A 187 -4.50 12.95 19.19
CA THR A 187 -5.71 13.71 18.81
C THR A 187 -5.58 15.16 19.26
N LEU A 188 -5.22 15.38 20.52
CA LEU A 188 -5.04 16.74 21.07
C LEU A 188 -3.92 17.49 20.35
N LEU A 189 -2.77 16.85 20.16
CA LEU A 189 -1.63 17.45 19.49
C LEU A 189 -1.96 17.84 18.04
N HIS A 190 -2.68 17.00 17.28
CA HIS A 190 -3.14 17.33 15.93
C HIS A 190 -4.13 18.49 15.94
N ALA A 191 -5.04 18.55 16.91
CA ALA A 191 -5.99 19.65 17.04
C ALA A 191 -5.29 20.99 17.32
N VAL A 192 -4.23 20.98 18.13
CA VAL A 192 -3.51 22.21 18.55
C VAL A 192 -2.43 22.60 17.54
N LEU A 193 -1.53 21.67 17.16
CA LEU A 193 -0.31 21.99 16.44
C LEU A 193 -0.48 22.11 14.92
N LEU A 194 -1.49 21.48 14.33
CA LEU A 194 -1.68 21.59 12.89
C LEU A 194 -2.36 22.93 12.53
N PRO A 195 -1.87 23.62 11.51
CA PRO A 195 -2.54 24.81 10.98
C PRO A 195 -3.88 24.44 10.34
N ARG A 196 -4.82 25.39 10.33
CA ARG A 196 -6.07 25.23 9.56
C ARG A 196 -5.72 25.24 8.08
N GLY A 197 -5.76 24.08 7.43
CA GLY A 197 -5.53 23.97 5.98
C GLY A 197 -6.69 24.61 5.20
N GLY A 198 -6.38 25.29 4.10
CA GLY A 198 -7.38 25.73 3.16
C GLY A 198 -8.09 24.55 2.44
N PRO A 199 -9.16 24.83 1.68
CA PRO A 199 -9.91 23.81 0.95
C PRO A 199 -8.99 22.99 0.03
N VAL A 200 -9.24 21.71 -0.02
CA VAL A 200 -8.55 20.79 -0.95
C VAL A 200 -9.20 20.96 -2.31
N ARG A 201 -8.40 21.17 -3.36
CA ARG A 201 -8.94 21.04 -4.72
C ARG A 201 -9.40 19.58 -4.89
N PRO A 202 -10.64 19.35 -5.35
CA PRO A 202 -11.08 18.01 -5.67
C PRO A 202 -10.04 17.34 -6.59
N ALA A 203 -9.58 16.15 -6.24
CA ALA A 203 -8.88 15.34 -7.23
C ALA A 203 -9.85 15.17 -8.42
N ASP A 204 -9.34 15.20 -9.66
CA ASP A 204 -10.15 14.92 -10.85
C ASP A 204 -10.82 13.55 -10.68
N GLY A 205 -11.95 13.55 -10.01
CA GLY A 205 -12.76 12.39 -9.73
C GLY A 205 -13.33 11.91 -11.06
N GLY A 206 -12.74 10.84 -11.58
CA GLY A 206 -13.25 10.18 -12.76
C GLY A 206 -14.74 9.84 -12.62
N SER A 207 -15.46 9.74 -13.71
CA SER A 207 -16.85 9.30 -13.69
C SER A 207 -16.99 7.91 -13.02
N ARG A 208 -18.17 7.56 -12.55
CA ARG A 208 -18.43 6.23 -11.99
C ARG A 208 -18.01 5.11 -12.96
N ALA A 209 -18.17 5.35 -14.26
CA ALA A 209 -17.74 4.41 -15.29
C ALA A 209 -16.20 4.27 -15.35
N ASP A 210 -15.46 5.36 -15.13
CA ASP A 210 -13.99 5.30 -15.09
C ASP A 210 -13.48 4.50 -13.89
N TRP A 211 -14.13 4.63 -12.72
CA TRP A 211 -13.83 3.83 -11.54
C TRP A 211 -14.06 2.34 -11.79
N VAL A 212 -15.19 1.97 -12.38
CA VAL A 212 -15.49 0.59 -12.74
C VAL A 212 -14.46 0.05 -13.74
N ARG A 213 -14.12 0.82 -14.76
CA ARG A 213 -13.10 0.42 -15.75
C ARG A 213 -11.73 0.23 -15.12
N ALA A 214 -11.31 1.14 -14.23
CA ALA A 214 -10.03 1.04 -13.53
C ALA A 214 -9.98 -0.19 -12.59
N PHE A 215 -11.08 -0.50 -11.91
CA PHE A 215 -11.21 -1.67 -11.05
C PHE A 215 -11.20 -2.99 -11.82
N LEU A 216 -11.76 -3.01 -13.03
CA LEU A 216 -11.78 -4.20 -13.90
C LEU A 216 -10.46 -4.40 -14.68
N THR A 217 -9.40 -3.67 -14.34
CA THR A 217 -8.08 -3.88 -14.96
C THR A 217 -7.39 -5.14 -14.45
N PRO A 218 -6.59 -5.84 -15.29
CA PRO A 218 -5.84 -7.01 -14.84
C PRO A 218 -4.96 -6.77 -13.60
N PRO A 219 -4.27 -5.63 -13.44
CA PRO A 219 -3.52 -5.35 -12.22
C PRO A 219 -4.39 -5.27 -10.96
N ALA A 220 -5.61 -4.74 -11.05
CA ALA A 220 -6.53 -4.70 -9.91
C ALA A 220 -6.99 -6.11 -9.51
N PHE A 221 -7.30 -6.96 -10.47
CA PHE A 221 -7.65 -8.36 -10.21
C PHE A 221 -6.49 -9.13 -9.54
N VAL A 222 -5.26 -8.98 -10.05
CA VAL A 222 -4.07 -9.59 -9.44
C VAL A 222 -3.81 -9.02 -8.04
N ALA A 223 -4.06 -7.72 -7.81
CA ALA A 223 -3.95 -7.13 -6.50
C ALA A 223 -4.94 -7.75 -5.50
N ALA A 224 -6.20 -7.97 -5.91
CA ALA A 224 -7.19 -8.63 -5.06
C ALA A 224 -6.76 -10.06 -4.67
N ILE A 225 -6.29 -10.85 -5.64
CA ILE A 225 -5.81 -12.21 -5.37
C ILE A 225 -4.55 -12.20 -4.50
N SER A 226 -3.60 -11.32 -4.78
CA SER A 226 -2.36 -11.22 -3.98
C SER A 226 -2.65 -10.81 -2.54
N SER A 227 -3.58 -9.87 -2.36
CA SER A 227 -4.07 -9.45 -1.05
C SER A 227 -4.78 -10.60 -0.33
N TYR A 228 -5.66 -11.33 -1.04
CA TYR A 228 -6.33 -12.51 -0.50
C TYR A 228 -5.34 -13.52 0.09
N LEU A 229 -4.28 -13.86 -0.64
CA LEU A 229 -3.25 -14.81 -0.20
C LEU A 229 -2.41 -14.27 0.97
N TYR A 230 -2.01 -13.02 0.90
CA TYR A 230 -1.18 -12.38 1.92
C TYR A 230 -1.90 -12.26 3.27
N TRP A 231 -3.21 -11.96 3.25
CA TRP A 231 -3.96 -11.75 4.48
C TRP A 231 -4.25 -13.03 5.26
N PHE A 232 -4.04 -14.23 4.71
CA PHE A 232 -3.97 -15.45 5.51
C PHE A 232 -2.79 -15.41 6.50
N PHE A 233 -1.64 -14.99 6.02
CA PHE A 233 -0.46 -14.78 6.88
C PHE A 233 -0.76 -13.74 7.99
N GLN A 234 -1.27 -12.59 7.63
CA GLN A 234 -1.51 -11.49 8.58
C GLN A 234 -2.58 -11.82 9.64
N ASN A 235 -3.64 -12.51 9.28
CA ASN A 235 -4.78 -12.73 10.17
C ASN A 235 -4.67 -14.00 11.01
N TYR A 236 -4.02 -15.05 10.49
CA TYR A 236 -4.11 -16.40 11.09
C TYR A 236 -2.78 -16.92 11.63
N LEU A 237 -1.64 -16.40 11.19
CA LEU A 237 -0.34 -16.86 11.70
C LEU A 237 -0.20 -16.62 13.20
N GLY A 238 -0.70 -15.48 13.69
CA GLY A 238 -0.64 -15.14 15.12
C GLY A 238 -1.34 -16.21 15.97
N VAL A 239 -2.59 -16.53 15.65
CA VAL A 239 -3.37 -17.55 16.38
C VAL A 239 -2.73 -18.94 16.26
N PHE A 240 -2.23 -19.29 15.07
CA PHE A 240 -1.56 -20.56 14.85
C PHE A 240 -0.26 -20.69 15.67
N VAL A 241 0.58 -19.66 15.68
CA VAL A 241 1.86 -19.69 16.41
C VAL A 241 1.64 -19.67 17.90
N THR A 242 0.71 -18.84 18.43
CA THR A 242 0.49 -18.73 19.87
C THR A 242 -0.18 -19.94 20.49
N ALA A 243 -0.80 -20.80 19.69
CA ALA A 243 -1.31 -22.08 20.15
C ALA A 243 -0.20 -23.05 20.66
N SER A 244 1.04 -22.91 20.18
CA SER A 244 2.16 -23.81 20.52
C SER A 244 3.46 -23.11 20.89
N HIS A 245 3.60 -21.81 20.68
CA HIS A 245 4.80 -21.03 20.93
C HIS A 245 4.48 -19.71 21.63
N PRO A 246 5.44 -19.09 22.34
CA PRO A 246 5.27 -17.76 22.91
C PRO A 246 4.95 -16.70 21.81
N ALA A 247 4.12 -15.71 22.16
CA ALA A 247 3.69 -14.65 21.24
C ALA A 247 4.87 -13.85 20.63
N VAL A 248 6.02 -13.83 21.29
CA VAL A 248 7.25 -13.22 20.76
C VAL A 248 7.71 -13.84 19.44
N VAL A 249 7.44 -15.14 19.21
CA VAL A 249 7.77 -15.81 17.94
C VAL A 249 6.98 -15.21 16.79
N TYR A 250 5.69 -14.93 17.00
CA TYR A 250 4.87 -14.24 16.02
C TYR A 250 5.34 -12.80 15.79
N SER A 251 5.69 -12.08 16.86
CA SER A 251 6.25 -10.74 16.73
C SER A 251 7.55 -10.73 15.93
N LEU A 252 8.43 -11.71 16.17
CA LEU A 252 9.67 -11.87 15.42
C LEU A 252 9.38 -12.14 13.94
N ALA A 253 8.39 -12.97 13.62
CA ALA A 253 7.96 -13.19 12.24
C ALA A 253 7.53 -11.87 11.57
N LEU A 254 6.73 -11.03 12.24
CA LEU A 254 6.31 -9.73 11.68
C LEU A 254 7.46 -8.73 11.55
N VAL A 255 8.45 -8.76 12.46
CA VAL A 255 9.68 -7.96 12.33
C VAL A 255 10.50 -8.44 11.13
N VAL A 256 10.65 -9.76 10.96
CA VAL A 256 11.32 -10.34 9.78
C VAL A 256 10.60 -9.92 8.49
N ASN A 257 9.28 -10.01 8.44
CA ASN A 257 8.49 -9.50 7.30
C ASN A 257 8.82 -8.03 7.01
N SER A 258 8.77 -7.17 8.02
CA SER A 258 9.07 -5.74 7.88
C SER A 258 10.48 -5.50 7.36
N VAL A 259 11.49 -6.21 7.89
CA VAL A 259 12.89 -6.08 7.46
C VAL A 259 13.07 -6.53 6.01
N VAL A 260 12.48 -7.67 5.63
CA VAL A 260 12.55 -8.18 4.25
C VAL A 260 11.92 -7.19 3.27
N VAL A 261 10.78 -6.60 3.61
CA VAL A 261 10.12 -5.61 2.75
C VAL A 261 10.91 -4.30 2.70
N ILE A 262 11.30 -3.74 3.86
CA ILE A 262 12.00 -2.44 3.94
C ILE A 262 13.37 -2.49 3.24
N VAL A 263 14.11 -3.58 3.41
CA VAL A 263 15.46 -3.73 2.85
C VAL A 263 15.43 -4.42 1.49
N GLY A 264 14.70 -5.53 1.37
CA GLY A 264 14.66 -6.36 0.18
C GLY A 264 13.95 -5.70 -0.99
N GLN A 265 12.82 -5.03 -0.76
CA GLN A 265 12.06 -4.39 -1.84
C GLN A 265 12.84 -3.28 -2.58
N PRO A 266 13.53 -2.33 -1.90
CA PRO A 266 14.37 -1.34 -2.61
C PRO A 266 15.54 -1.96 -3.36
N LEU A 267 16.16 -3.00 -2.82
CA LEU A 267 17.26 -3.73 -3.48
C LEU A 267 16.77 -4.44 -4.75
N ALA A 268 15.59 -5.05 -4.67
CA ALA A 268 14.96 -5.76 -5.79
C ALA A 268 14.22 -4.84 -6.76
N ALA A 269 13.99 -3.56 -6.43
CA ALA A 269 13.12 -2.65 -7.18
C ALA A 269 13.51 -2.51 -8.66
N ARG A 270 14.81 -2.45 -8.97
CA ARG A 270 15.32 -2.39 -10.35
C ARG A 270 14.97 -3.67 -11.13
N TRP A 271 15.15 -4.83 -10.51
CA TRP A 271 14.79 -6.12 -11.09
C TRP A 271 13.29 -6.23 -11.27
N ILE A 272 12.49 -5.91 -10.23
CA ILE A 272 11.02 -5.91 -10.27
C ILE A 272 10.51 -5.01 -11.40
N GLY A 273 11.09 -3.83 -11.59
CA GLY A 273 10.72 -2.90 -12.65
C GLY A 273 10.91 -3.50 -14.06
N ARG A 274 12.01 -4.21 -14.28
CA ARG A 274 12.44 -4.75 -15.58
C ARG A 274 11.84 -6.11 -15.93
N VAL A 275 11.66 -6.97 -14.95
CA VAL A 275 11.14 -8.33 -15.16
C VAL A 275 9.74 -8.32 -15.77
N ARG A 276 9.40 -9.34 -16.57
CA ARG A 276 8.07 -9.49 -17.18
C ARG A 276 7.02 -9.65 -16.08
N TYR A 277 5.83 -9.08 -16.27
CA TYR A 277 4.73 -9.18 -15.29
C TYR A 277 4.40 -10.62 -14.92
N SER A 278 4.35 -11.53 -15.92
CA SER A 278 4.11 -12.96 -15.69
C SER A 278 5.19 -13.64 -14.86
N THR A 279 6.46 -13.28 -15.04
CA THR A 279 7.56 -13.82 -14.24
C THR A 279 7.50 -13.33 -12.80
N ALA A 280 7.22 -12.02 -12.60
CA ALA A 280 7.02 -11.47 -11.25
C ALA A 280 5.84 -12.14 -10.52
N THR A 281 4.73 -12.36 -11.23
CA THR A 281 3.56 -13.08 -10.70
C THR A 281 3.90 -14.53 -10.33
N LEU A 282 4.62 -15.24 -11.19
CA LEU A 282 5.04 -16.61 -10.92
C LEU A 282 5.94 -16.70 -9.69
N VAL A 283 6.98 -15.85 -9.63
CA VAL A 283 7.89 -15.79 -8.48
C VAL A 283 7.13 -15.52 -7.19
N ALA A 284 6.25 -14.52 -7.20
CA ALA A 284 5.50 -14.13 -6.01
C ALA A 284 4.54 -15.23 -5.54
N PHE A 285 3.78 -15.84 -6.45
CA PHE A 285 2.80 -16.86 -6.06
C PHE A 285 3.47 -18.19 -5.69
N SER A 286 4.62 -18.53 -6.30
CA SER A 286 5.44 -19.66 -5.84
C SER A 286 5.99 -19.40 -4.44
N ALA A 287 6.45 -18.17 -4.17
CA ALA A 287 6.93 -17.77 -2.85
C ALA A 287 5.79 -17.83 -1.80
N PHE A 288 4.59 -17.34 -2.13
CA PHE A 288 3.41 -17.52 -1.25
C PHE A 288 3.10 -19.00 -1.00
N THR A 289 3.06 -19.83 -2.04
CA THR A 289 2.77 -21.25 -1.88
C THR A 289 3.76 -21.94 -0.95
N LEU A 290 5.07 -21.76 -1.21
CA LEU A 290 6.11 -22.39 -0.41
C LEU A 290 6.12 -21.84 1.02
N GLY A 291 5.88 -20.53 1.18
CA GLY A 291 5.80 -19.90 2.50
C GLY A 291 4.62 -20.40 3.33
N LEU A 292 3.44 -20.49 2.71
CA LEU A 292 2.24 -21.01 3.36
C LEU A 292 2.36 -22.50 3.72
N LEU A 293 3.01 -23.31 2.86
CA LEU A 293 3.31 -24.71 3.17
C LEU A 293 4.32 -24.85 4.32
N ALA A 294 5.30 -23.94 4.41
CA ALA A 294 6.28 -23.95 5.49
C ALA A 294 5.59 -23.75 6.86
N PHE A 295 4.58 -22.88 6.96
CA PHE A 295 3.81 -22.68 8.19
C PHE A 295 3.12 -23.96 8.68
N GLY A 296 2.71 -24.85 7.79
CA GLY A 296 2.13 -26.15 8.17
C GLY A 296 3.08 -27.08 8.94
N ARG A 297 4.36 -26.72 9.08
CA ARG A 297 5.34 -27.48 9.84
C ARG A 297 5.70 -26.75 11.12
N ALA A 298 4.95 -26.89 12.15
CA ALA A 298 4.90 -26.21 13.44
C ALA A 298 6.22 -25.79 14.17
N GLY A 299 7.38 -25.77 13.52
CA GLY A 299 8.67 -25.35 14.11
C GLY A 299 8.99 -23.86 13.87
N VAL A 300 9.61 -23.20 14.84
CA VAL A 300 10.00 -21.77 14.77
C VAL A 300 10.80 -21.46 13.49
N SER A 301 11.73 -22.32 13.10
CA SER A 301 12.52 -22.16 11.88
C SER A 301 11.63 -22.16 10.61
N PHE A 302 10.60 -22.99 10.57
CA PHE A 302 9.64 -23.03 9.45
C PHE A 302 8.72 -21.81 9.44
N VAL A 303 8.33 -21.31 10.62
CA VAL A 303 7.58 -20.05 10.74
C VAL A 303 8.40 -18.88 10.17
N LEU A 304 9.67 -18.77 10.53
CA LEU A 304 10.55 -17.71 10.03
C LEU A 304 10.86 -17.87 8.54
N LEU A 305 11.12 -19.09 8.07
CA LEU A 305 11.33 -19.37 6.64
C LEU A 305 10.09 -19.02 5.83
N GLY A 306 8.91 -19.46 6.28
CA GLY A 306 7.63 -19.16 5.66
C GLY A 306 7.38 -17.66 5.58
N THR A 307 7.72 -16.94 6.66
CA THR A 307 7.61 -15.47 6.70
C THR A 307 8.52 -14.81 5.68
N VAL A 308 9.79 -15.21 5.56
CA VAL A 308 10.70 -14.67 4.53
C VAL A 308 10.14 -14.90 3.13
N LEU A 309 9.65 -16.11 2.84
CA LEU A 309 9.09 -16.45 1.53
C LEU A 309 7.83 -15.62 1.22
N VAL A 310 6.90 -15.52 2.17
CA VAL A 310 5.69 -14.69 2.02
C VAL A 310 6.06 -13.22 1.81
N SER A 311 7.04 -12.71 2.55
CA SER A 311 7.51 -11.32 2.43
C SER A 311 8.17 -11.03 1.07
N VAL A 312 8.91 -11.99 0.52
CA VAL A 312 9.45 -11.87 -0.85
C VAL A 312 8.30 -11.82 -1.86
N GLY A 313 7.30 -12.71 -1.72
CA GLY A 313 6.10 -12.70 -2.55
C GLY A 313 5.38 -11.36 -2.49
N GLU A 314 5.14 -10.84 -1.30
CA GLU A 314 4.54 -9.53 -1.02
C GLU A 314 5.31 -8.39 -1.71
N GLY A 315 6.61 -8.28 -1.42
CA GLY A 315 7.45 -7.21 -1.94
C GLY A 315 7.50 -7.17 -3.47
N VAL A 316 7.53 -8.34 -4.11
CA VAL A 316 7.55 -8.44 -5.58
C VAL A 316 6.21 -8.07 -6.19
N ILE A 317 5.11 -8.67 -5.71
CA ILE A 317 3.84 -8.54 -6.42
C ILE A 317 3.15 -7.22 -6.16
N PHE A 318 3.21 -6.68 -4.93
CA PHE A 318 2.57 -5.41 -4.63
C PHE A 318 3.21 -4.25 -5.38
N LEU A 319 4.56 -4.18 -5.40
CA LEU A 319 5.26 -3.17 -6.20
C LEU A 319 5.00 -3.35 -7.70
N LYS A 320 5.02 -4.59 -8.21
CA LYS A 320 4.74 -4.85 -9.64
C LYS A 320 3.33 -4.47 -10.04
N ASN A 321 2.34 -4.73 -9.17
CA ASN A 321 0.95 -4.35 -9.39
C ASN A 321 0.76 -2.84 -9.37
N GLU A 322 1.40 -2.11 -8.45
CA GLU A 322 1.34 -0.66 -8.38
C GLU A 322 1.86 -0.02 -9.67
N LEU A 323 3.05 -0.45 -10.13
CA LEU A 323 3.62 -0.01 -11.40
C LEU A 323 2.74 -0.35 -12.61
N ALA A 324 2.09 -1.51 -12.59
CA ALA A 324 1.19 -1.94 -13.67
C ALA A 324 -0.13 -1.16 -13.67
N ALA A 325 -0.68 -0.82 -12.51
CA ALA A 325 -1.89 -0.03 -12.38
C ALA A 325 -1.71 1.39 -12.91
N LEU A 326 -0.60 2.04 -12.57
CA LEU A 326 -0.25 3.37 -13.08
C LEU A 326 -0.15 3.38 -14.62
N ARG A 327 0.34 2.29 -15.22
CA ARG A 327 0.40 2.13 -16.69
C ARG A 327 -0.96 1.78 -17.31
N ALA A 328 -1.86 1.15 -16.55
CA ALA A 328 -3.17 0.73 -17.05
C ALA A 328 -4.16 1.91 -17.13
N VAL A 329 -3.95 2.95 -16.32
CA VAL A 329 -4.79 4.16 -16.25
C VAL A 329 -3.90 5.41 -16.42
N PRO A 330 -3.38 5.65 -17.65
CA PRO A 330 -2.47 6.76 -17.91
C PRO A 330 -3.16 8.11 -17.67
N GLY A 331 -2.40 9.06 -17.12
CA GLY A 331 -2.89 10.42 -16.84
C GLY A 331 -3.79 10.56 -15.60
N ARG A 332 -4.19 9.46 -14.96
CA ARG A 332 -5.06 9.48 -13.76
C ARG A 332 -4.50 8.63 -12.61
N PRO A 333 -3.40 9.03 -11.99
CA PRO A 333 -2.74 8.24 -10.95
C PRO A 333 -3.63 8.00 -9.72
N THR A 334 -4.46 8.97 -9.34
CA THR A 334 -5.41 8.83 -8.23
C THR A 334 -6.40 7.69 -8.46
N LEU A 335 -6.93 7.57 -9.68
CA LEU A 335 -7.85 6.50 -10.06
C LEU A 335 -7.15 5.14 -10.07
N ALA A 336 -5.91 5.07 -10.57
CA ALA A 336 -5.10 3.85 -10.55
C ALA A 336 -4.83 3.36 -9.13
N VAL A 337 -4.37 4.24 -8.24
CA VAL A 337 -4.08 3.89 -6.83
C VAL A 337 -5.36 3.56 -6.08
N GLY A 338 -6.44 4.32 -6.29
CA GLY A 338 -7.73 4.09 -5.64
C GLY A 338 -8.33 2.73 -6.02
N SER A 339 -8.31 2.35 -7.29
CA SER A 339 -8.79 1.05 -7.74
C SER A 339 -7.96 -0.11 -7.17
N GLN A 340 -6.64 0.06 -7.03
CA GLN A 340 -5.77 -0.89 -6.34
C GLN A 340 -6.14 -1.04 -4.86
N ARG A 341 -6.39 0.08 -4.16
CA ARG A 341 -6.82 0.05 -2.75
C ARG A 341 -8.14 -0.71 -2.57
N MET A 342 -9.12 -0.47 -3.44
CA MET A 342 -10.38 -1.23 -3.43
C MET A 342 -10.13 -2.72 -3.65
N ALA A 343 -9.29 -3.08 -4.61
CA ALA A 343 -8.95 -4.46 -4.91
C ALA A 343 -8.25 -5.16 -3.73
N LEU A 344 -7.28 -4.48 -3.09
CA LEU A 344 -6.63 -4.97 -1.86
C LEU A 344 -7.65 -5.18 -0.73
N GLY A 345 -8.58 -4.23 -0.54
CA GLY A 345 -9.65 -4.35 0.44
C GLY A 345 -10.57 -5.54 0.20
N LEU A 346 -10.95 -5.77 -1.06
CA LEU A 346 -11.79 -6.92 -1.42
C LEU A 346 -11.06 -8.25 -1.19
N GLY A 347 -9.78 -8.33 -1.55
CA GLY A 347 -8.96 -9.51 -1.31
C GLY A 347 -8.81 -9.81 0.18
N SER A 348 -8.50 -8.80 1.01
CA SER A 348 -8.38 -8.96 2.46
C SER A 348 -9.72 -9.35 3.13
N PHE A 349 -10.83 -8.77 2.68
CA PHE A 349 -12.18 -9.13 3.13
C PHE A 349 -12.49 -10.61 2.86
N THR A 350 -12.26 -11.04 1.61
CA THR A 350 -12.50 -12.43 1.20
C THR A 350 -11.59 -13.40 1.98
N SER A 351 -10.32 -13.03 2.19
CA SER A 351 -9.37 -13.79 3.01
C SER A 351 -9.87 -13.98 4.45
N GLY A 352 -10.42 -12.91 5.05
CA GLY A 352 -10.99 -12.99 6.38
C GLY A 352 -12.13 -14.02 6.47
N ILE A 353 -13.08 -13.95 5.54
CA ILE A 353 -14.25 -14.86 5.53
C ILE A 353 -13.84 -16.31 5.27
N VAL A 354 -13.07 -16.53 4.19
CA VAL A 354 -12.64 -17.88 3.78
C VAL A 354 -11.70 -18.48 4.82
N GLY A 355 -10.73 -17.67 5.29
CA GLY A 355 -9.75 -18.11 6.27
C GLY A 355 -10.38 -18.47 7.61
N GLY A 356 -11.36 -17.69 8.09
CA GLY A 356 -12.07 -18.00 9.32
C GLY A 356 -12.78 -19.35 9.28
N ARG A 357 -13.40 -19.66 8.13
CA ARG A 357 -14.08 -20.97 7.93
C ARG A 357 -13.06 -22.12 7.81
N LEU A 358 -11.99 -21.93 7.03
CA LEU A 358 -10.94 -22.96 6.86
C LEU A 358 -10.20 -23.21 8.17
N TYR A 359 -9.94 -22.16 8.97
CA TYR A 359 -9.29 -22.32 10.26
C TYR A 359 -10.18 -23.07 11.25
N ALA A 360 -11.47 -22.74 11.31
CA ALA A 360 -12.43 -23.48 12.13
C ALA A 360 -12.55 -24.95 11.71
N LEU A 361 -12.54 -25.24 10.40
CA LEU A 361 -12.54 -26.61 9.87
C LEU A 361 -11.25 -27.37 10.25
N ALA A 362 -10.09 -26.73 10.19
CA ALA A 362 -8.84 -27.36 10.60
C ALA A 362 -8.81 -27.66 12.11
N GLN A 363 -9.31 -26.74 12.94
CA GLN A 363 -9.44 -26.96 14.40
C GLN A 363 -10.40 -28.12 14.72
N SER A 364 -11.54 -28.22 14.04
CA SER A 364 -12.50 -29.32 14.26
C SER A 364 -11.93 -30.68 13.82
N GLY A 365 -10.97 -30.71 12.88
CA GLY A 365 -10.19 -31.88 12.47
C GLY A 365 -9.06 -32.26 13.42
N GLY A 366 -8.84 -31.51 14.52
CA GLY A 366 -7.85 -31.82 15.56
C GLY A 366 -6.44 -31.27 15.30
N ASP A 367 -6.15 -30.71 14.13
CA ASP A 367 -4.83 -30.14 13.82
C ASP A 367 -4.94 -28.82 13.02
N SER A 368 -4.62 -27.72 13.69
CA SER A 368 -4.62 -26.39 13.06
C SER A 368 -3.58 -26.24 11.93
N ALA A 369 -2.57 -27.09 11.84
CA ALA A 369 -1.60 -27.08 10.76
C ALA A 369 -2.23 -27.40 9.38
N HIS A 370 -3.33 -28.16 9.35
CA HIS A 370 -4.10 -28.43 8.14
C HIS A 370 -4.64 -27.14 7.49
N PHE A 371 -4.87 -26.08 8.26
CA PHE A 371 -5.23 -24.78 7.70
C PHE A 371 -4.27 -24.34 6.58
N TRP A 372 -2.98 -24.45 6.81
CA TRP A 372 -1.97 -24.04 5.83
C TRP A 372 -1.93 -24.95 4.60
N VAL A 373 -2.23 -26.24 4.79
CA VAL A 373 -2.38 -27.19 3.69
C VAL A 373 -3.61 -26.87 2.82
N TYR A 374 -4.69 -26.36 3.40
CA TYR A 374 -5.89 -25.94 2.64
C TYR A 374 -5.67 -24.61 1.89
N VAL A 375 -4.84 -23.73 2.44
CA VAL A 375 -4.61 -22.40 1.86
C VAL A 375 -3.54 -22.40 0.78
N ALA A 376 -2.45 -23.15 0.96
CA ALA A 376 -1.30 -23.13 0.05
C ALA A 376 -1.65 -23.50 -1.42
N PRO A 377 -2.49 -24.53 -1.71
CA PRO A 377 -2.88 -24.85 -3.08
C PRO A 377 -3.64 -23.72 -3.78
N GLN A 378 -4.31 -22.85 -3.03
CA GLN A 378 -5.03 -21.71 -3.60
C GLN A 378 -4.07 -20.71 -4.27
N ALA A 379 -2.83 -20.59 -3.79
CA ALA A 379 -1.81 -19.77 -4.43
C ALA A 379 -1.36 -20.35 -5.77
N LEU A 380 -1.27 -21.66 -5.90
CA LEU A 380 -1.00 -22.34 -7.19
C LEU A 380 -2.16 -22.18 -8.17
N LEU A 381 -3.39 -22.36 -7.70
CA LEU A 381 -4.59 -22.14 -8.52
C LEU A 381 -4.67 -20.69 -8.99
N ALA A 382 -4.37 -19.75 -8.11
CA ALA A 382 -4.32 -18.33 -8.46
C ALA A 382 -3.26 -18.05 -9.55
N ALA A 383 -2.06 -18.63 -9.44
CA ALA A 383 -1.05 -18.54 -10.49
C ALA A 383 -1.53 -19.11 -11.83
N ALA A 384 -2.17 -20.28 -11.78
CA ALA A 384 -2.71 -20.96 -12.98
C ALA A 384 -3.82 -20.13 -13.66
N LEU A 385 -4.62 -19.36 -12.91
CA LEU A 385 -5.66 -18.49 -13.44
C LEU A 385 -5.09 -17.17 -13.99
N VAL A 386 -4.15 -16.57 -13.28
CA VAL A 386 -3.61 -15.22 -13.61
C VAL A 386 -2.69 -15.27 -14.83
N LEU A 387 -1.87 -16.31 -14.97
CA LEU A 387 -0.88 -16.41 -16.04
C LEU A 387 -1.51 -16.48 -17.44
N PRO A 388 -2.52 -17.33 -17.72
CA PRO A 388 -3.19 -17.35 -19.02
C PRO A 388 -3.98 -16.08 -19.29
N ALA A 389 -4.71 -15.55 -18.29
CA ALA A 389 -5.47 -14.30 -18.43
C ALA A 389 -4.58 -13.13 -18.86
N SER A 390 -3.38 -13.05 -18.31
CA SER A 390 -2.38 -12.03 -18.69
C SER A 390 -1.86 -12.19 -20.13
N ARG A 391 -1.88 -13.40 -20.69
CA ARG A 391 -1.50 -13.69 -22.09
C ARG A 391 -2.62 -13.27 -23.04
N VAL A 392 -3.86 -13.62 -22.73
CA VAL A 392 -5.05 -13.27 -23.54
C VAL A 392 -5.23 -11.76 -23.65
N VAL A 393 -5.10 -11.05 -22.53
CA VAL A 393 -5.20 -9.56 -22.53
C VAL A 393 -4.11 -8.93 -23.38
N ARG A 394 -2.88 -9.47 -23.35
CA ARG A 394 -1.78 -8.98 -24.21
C ARG A 394 -2.05 -9.25 -25.68
N ALA A 395 -2.51 -10.45 -26.03
CA ALA A 395 -2.85 -10.79 -27.39
C ALA A 395 -3.96 -9.89 -27.97
N ARG A 396 -5.00 -9.62 -27.17
CA ARG A 396 -6.07 -8.68 -27.56
C ARG A 396 -5.58 -7.26 -27.77
N ARG A 397 -4.69 -6.74 -26.88
CA ARG A 397 -4.10 -5.40 -27.04
C ARG A 397 -3.20 -5.30 -28.27
N ALA A 398 -2.40 -6.33 -28.56
CA ALA A 398 -1.59 -6.40 -29.76
C ALA A 398 -2.46 -6.43 -31.04
N ALA A 399 -3.54 -7.20 -31.04
CA ALA A 399 -4.49 -7.25 -32.15
C ALA A 399 -5.22 -5.91 -32.36
N THR A 400 -5.58 -5.21 -31.29
CA THR A 400 -6.21 -3.86 -31.39
C THR A 400 -5.20 -2.82 -31.91
N ALA A 401 -3.95 -2.85 -31.41
CA ALA A 401 -2.89 -1.96 -31.90
C ALA A 401 -2.56 -2.19 -33.38
N ALA A 402 -2.57 -3.46 -33.82
CA ALA A 402 -2.37 -3.80 -35.23
C ALA A 402 -3.53 -3.33 -36.12
N ARG A 403 -4.75 -3.31 -35.60
CA ARG A 403 -5.94 -2.80 -36.33
C ARG A 403 -6.03 -1.27 -36.39
N SER A 404 -5.40 -0.58 -35.45
CA SER A 404 -5.33 0.89 -35.38
C SER A 404 -4.09 1.48 -36.02
N ALA A 405 -3.17 0.66 -36.52
CA ALA A 405 -2.09 1.14 -37.37
C ALA A 405 -2.71 1.64 -38.69
N PRO A 406 -2.45 2.90 -39.12
CA PRO A 406 -2.94 3.36 -40.40
C PRO A 406 -2.38 2.48 -41.51
N ASP A 407 -3.24 2.00 -42.38
CA ASP A 407 -2.82 1.33 -43.62
C ASP A 407 -1.79 2.22 -44.28
N GLY A 408 -0.53 1.69 -44.35
CA GLY A 408 0.50 2.37 -45.06
C GLY A 408 0.02 2.62 -46.47
N THR A 409 -0.16 3.88 -46.78
CA THR A 409 -0.49 4.38 -48.09
C THR A 409 0.28 3.58 -49.15
N SER A 410 -0.48 2.85 -49.95
CA SER A 410 -0.04 2.42 -51.27
C SER A 410 0.23 3.69 -52.11
N GLY A 411 1.41 4.25 -51.93
CA GLY A 411 1.91 5.26 -52.83
C GLY A 411 2.31 4.55 -54.09
N ASP A 412 1.53 4.67 -55.14
CA ASP A 412 1.94 4.38 -56.51
C ASP A 412 3.27 5.06 -56.77
N PRO A 413 4.25 4.40 -57.41
CA PRO A 413 5.49 5.06 -57.80
C PRO A 413 5.19 6.02 -58.99
N GLU A 414 5.18 7.33 -58.71
CA GLU A 414 5.21 8.33 -59.78
C GLU A 414 6.41 8.07 -60.72
N PRO A 415 6.22 8.14 -62.06
CA PRO A 415 7.28 7.91 -63.02
C PRO A 415 8.27 9.08 -62.93
N ARG A 416 9.52 8.76 -62.61
CA ARG A 416 10.67 9.67 -62.64
C ARG A 416 10.82 10.22 -64.06
N THR A 417 10.44 11.49 -64.29
CA THR A 417 10.88 12.27 -65.46
C THR A 417 12.36 12.63 -65.27
N ALA A 418 13.16 12.18 -66.22
CA ALA A 418 14.55 12.49 -66.33
C ALA A 418 14.76 14.00 -66.63
N HIS A 419 15.41 14.70 -65.69
CA HIS A 419 16.00 16.00 -66.00
C HIS A 419 17.51 15.87 -66.11
N THR A 420 17.98 16.13 -67.31
CA THR A 420 19.35 16.32 -67.73
C THR A 420 20.04 17.50 -67.02
N PRO A 421 21.33 17.43 -66.69
CA PRO A 421 22.03 18.54 -66.05
C PRO A 421 22.60 19.48 -67.13
N SER A 422 22.37 20.77 -67.00
CA SER A 422 23.07 21.84 -67.68
C SER A 422 24.01 22.55 -66.71
N ALA A 423 25.30 22.66 -67.13
CA ALA A 423 26.43 23.25 -66.42
C ALA A 423 26.45 24.80 -66.55
N PRO A 424 27.45 25.47 -65.96
CA PRO A 424 27.31 26.78 -65.32
C PRO A 424 27.89 27.93 -66.18
N ALA A 425 27.44 29.11 -65.84
CA ALA A 425 28.14 30.39 -66.14
C ALA A 425 27.67 31.36 -65.08
N GLY A 426 28.47 32.05 -64.34
CA GLY A 426 29.60 32.90 -64.64
C GLY A 426 29.30 34.26 -64.05
N ASP A 427 30.08 34.63 -63.10
CA ASP A 427 30.61 35.94 -62.78
C ASP A 427 29.75 37.15 -62.40
N ASP A 428 30.35 37.80 -61.41
CA ASP A 428 30.51 39.24 -61.17
C ASP A 428 29.44 39.95 -60.38
N ASP A 429 29.85 40.45 -59.32
CA ASP A 429 30.56 41.60 -58.86
C ASP A 429 29.84 42.44 -57.79
N ALA A 430 30.57 42.69 -56.81
CA ALA A 430 30.79 43.94 -56.11
C ALA A 430 29.72 44.64 -55.21
N THR A 431 30.23 44.88 -54.02
CA THR A 431 30.15 46.14 -53.25
C THR A 431 28.80 46.49 -52.66
N ASP A 432 28.67 46.92 -51.52
CA ASP A 432 29.47 47.69 -50.56
C ASP A 432 28.58 48.12 -49.39
N THR A 433 29.20 48.23 -48.25
CA THR A 433 29.11 49.33 -47.29
C THR A 433 27.92 49.48 -46.32
N ARG A 434 28.31 49.31 -45.03
CA ARG A 434 28.18 50.26 -43.91
C ARG A 434 26.92 50.27 -43.07
N LEU A 435 27.12 49.92 -41.82
CA LEU A 435 27.27 50.81 -40.61
C LEU A 435 26.04 51.55 -40.13
N SER A 436 25.73 51.29 -38.94
CA SER A 436 25.53 52.20 -37.77
C SER A 436 24.49 51.58 -36.85
N ALA A 437 24.82 51.09 -35.66
CA ALA A 437 25.04 51.83 -34.41
C ALA A 437 23.85 52.73 -34.03
N GLU A 438 23.16 52.35 -32.92
CA GLU A 438 23.05 53.20 -31.72
C GLU A 438 22.00 52.60 -30.76
N ALA A 439 22.44 52.36 -29.55
CA ALA A 439 21.62 52.48 -28.34
C ALA A 439 21.75 53.96 -27.89
N PRO A 440 21.18 54.46 -26.78
CA PRO A 440 20.40 53.85 -25.69
C PRO A 440 19.27 54.77 -25.12
N HIS A 441 18.91 54.52 -23.86
CA HIS A 441 18.11 55.32 -22.87
C HIS A 441 16.58 55.03 -22.92
N GLY A 442 15.87 54.81 -21.81
CA GLY A 442 16.09 55.03 -20.41
C GLY A 442 14.76 55.30 -19.76
N SER A 443 14.62 54.84 -18.52
CA SER A 443 13.75 55.36 -17.46
C SER A 443 12.19 55.30 -17.64
N GLY A 444 11.60 54.67 -16.65
CA GLY A 444 10.21 54.75 -16.26
C GLY A 444 9.87 53.65 -15.28
#